data_89ba6072691ba2919b61258c00286d25
#
_entry.id   89ba6072691ba2919b61258c00286d25
#
_cell.length_a   1.000
_cell.length_b   1.000
_cell.length_c   1.000
_cell.angle_alpha   90.00
_cell.angle_beta   90.00
_cell.angle_gamma   90.00
#
_symmetry.space_group_name_H-M   'P 1'
#
loop_
_entity.id
_entity.type
_entity.pdbx_description
1 polymer ?
#
loop_
_entity_poly.entity_id
_entity_poly.type
_entity_poly.pdbx_seq_one_letter_code
_entity_poly.pdbx_strand_id
1 'polypeptide(L)'
;MPHHSGAELPGAQALRQMAAQSDSRGLFSDRAPDPAYAGLFLNRELSWLQFNRRVLAEAADETLPGYERLKFLSIYCSNLDEFYMVRVGGLLDRALLQPWHTETITGLTPREQLRAIYDETARQQKDFEALWRKVTAALAKQHVEILDFDRLDEADEVLLRRRFDALRPLLSPQVLDAEHPLPFLRNREQYVLVRFAGKHGGAGLVPTTQLPKFFKLTVDGVQKLALTAPLVAHFAPLLFGERRVRETAIVRVTRSADISVRDIMDGCDADLRAVMERL
;
A
#
# COMPACT_ATOMS: atom_id res chain seq x y z
N MET A 1 -48.42 15.43 -17.62
CA MET A 1 -46.95 15.39 -17.75
C MET A 1 -46.39 16.65 -17.12
N PRO A 2 -45.75 16.63 -15.95
CA PRO A 2 -45.11 17.81 -15.38
C PRO A 2 -43.71 17.98 -15.97
N HIS A 3 -43.44 19.18 -16.46
CA HIS A 3 -42.15 19.64 -16.96
C HIS A 3 -41.12 19.67 -15.81
N HIS A 4 -40.07 18.89 -15.93
CA HIS A 4 -38.87 19.08 -15.13
C HIS A 4 -38.16 20.35 -15.59
N SER A 5 -38.18 21.39 -14.78
CA SER A 5 -37.30 22.54 -14.94
C SER A 5 -35.89 22.12 -14.60
N GLY A 6 -35.02 21.98 -15.60
CA GLY A 6 -33.60 21.82 -15.41
C GLY A 6 -33.02 23.03 -14.68
N ALA A 7 -32.48 22.84 -13.50
CA ALA A 7 -31.70 23.88 -12.84
C ALA A 7 -30.43 24.10 -13.69
N GLU A 8 -30.32 25.27 -14.31
CA GLU A 8 -29.11 25.72 -14.99
C GLU A 8 -27.95 25.80 -13.97
N LEU A 9 -26.83 25.16 -14.29
CA LEU A 9 -25.64 25.30 -13.51
C LEU A 9 -25.16 26.76 -13.53
N PRO A 10 -24.77 27.36 -12.40
CA PRO A 10 -24.30 28.74 -12.37
C PRO A 10 -23.09 28.92 -13.27
N GLY A 11 -23.08 29.93 -14.11
CA GLY A 11 -22.01 30.24 -15.05
C GLY A 11 -20.67 30.47 -14.33
N ALA A 12 -19.56 30.31 -15.04
CA ALA A 12 -18.18 30.43 -14.49
C ALA A 12 -17.93 31.76 -13.75
N GLN A 13 -18.66 32.81 -14.07
CA GLN A 13 -18.57 34.11 -13.42
C GLN A 13 -19.26 34.12 -12.04
N ALA A 14 -20.41 33.45 -11.91
CA ALA A 14 -21.10 33.26 -10.63
C ALA A 14 -20.27 32.35 -9.67
N LEU A 15 -19.62 31.30 -10.19
CA LEU A 15 -18.72 30.47 -9.42
C LEU A 15 -17.49 31.23 -8.92
N ARG A 16 -16.93 32.15 -9.73
CA ARG A 16 -15.83 33.03 -9.31
C ARG A 16 -16.27 34.07 -8.27
N GLN A 17 -17.48 34.60 -8.36
CA GLN A 17 -18.02 35.51 -7.35
C GLN A 17 -18.32 34.78 -6.03
N MET A 18 -18.86 33.55 -6.07
CA MET A 18 -19.03 32.71 -4.88
C MET A 18 -17.71 32.35 -4.24
N ALA A 19 -16.67 32.04 -5.03
CA ALA A 19 -15.32 31.77 -4.51
C ALA A 19 -14.64 33.00 -3.90
N ALA A 20 -14.90 34.22 -4.45
CA ALA A 20 -14.36 35.47 -3.93
C ALA A 20 -15.07 35.97 -2.66
N GLN A 21 -16.31 35.56 -2.44
CA GLN A 21 -17.08 35.85 -1.23
C GLN A 21 -16.93 34.82 -0.12
N SER A 22 -16.35 33.67 -0.41
CA SER A 22 -15.99 32.70 0.63
C SER A 22 -14.72 33.18 1.33
N ASP A 23 -14.92 33.85 2.46
CA ASP A 23 -13.83 34.07 3.43
C ASP A 23 -13.12 32.71 3.61
N SER A 24 -11.80 32.68 3.45
CA SER A 24 -10.98 31.45 3.56
C SER A 24 -11.19 30.68 4.86
N ARG A 25 -11.81 31.33 5.85
CA ARG A 25 -12.30 30.73 7.11
C ARG A 25 -13.64 29.99 6.97
N GLY A 26 -14.43 30.24 5.91
CA GLY A 26 -15.74 29.64 5.70
C GLY A 26 -15.74 28.33 4.91
N LEU A 27 -14.61 27.95 4.30
CA LEU A 27 -14.44 26.66 3.60
C LEU A 27 -14.40 25.44 4.55
N PHE A 28 -14.20 25.69 5.83
CA PHE A 28 -14.21 24.68 6.89
C PHE A 28 -15.27 25.05 7.92
N SER A 29 -16.54 24.99 7.50
CA SER A 29 -17.63 25.23 8.44
C SER A 29 -17.73 24.07 9.42
N ASP A 30 -17.67 24.38 10.72
CA ASP A 30 -18.04 23.47 11.83
C ASP A 30 -19.56 23.16 11.82
N ARG A 31 -20.23 23.26 10.66
CA ARG A 31 -21.64 22.92 10.53
C ARG A 31 -21.79 21.42 10.63
N ALA A 32 -22.64 21.00 11.55
CA ALA A 32 -23.16 19.64 11.54
C ALA A 32 -23.70 19.27 10.16
N PRO A 33 -23.56 18.01 9.72
CA PRO A 33 -24.10 17.55 8.45
C PRO A 33 -25.58 17.95 8.35
N ASP A 34 -25.99 18.44 7.18
CA ASP A 34 -27.41 18.76 6.95
C ASP A 34 -28.23 17.46 7.10
N PRO A 35 -29.17 17.40 8.04
CA PRO A 35 -30.00 16.22 8.27
C PRO A 35 -30.74 15.74 7.01
N ALA A 36 -30.97 16.63 6.04
CA ALA A 36 -31.59 16.29 4.75
C ALA A 36 -30.76 15.33 3.91
N TYR A 37 -29.44 15.27 4.15
CA TYR A 37 -28.52 14.39 3.41
C TYR A 37 -28.07 13.18 4.23
N ALA A 38 -28.54 13.05 5.47
CA ALA A 38 -28.17 11.92 6.33
C ALA A 38 -28.51 10.57 5.65
N GLY A 39 -27.50 9.75 5.42
CA GLY A 39 -27.65 8.43 4.80
C GLY A 39 -27.81 8.41 3.28
N LEU A 40 -27.88 9.57 2.60
CA LEU A 40 -27.98 9.63 1.13
C LEU A 40 -26.63 9.56 0.42
N PHE A 41 -25.55 9.92 1.11
CA PHE A 41 -24.22 9.94 0.55
C PHE A 41 -23.25 9.11 1.39
N LEU A 42 -22.31 8.47 0.70
CA LEU A 42 -21.16 7.83 1.33
C LEU A 42 -20.06 8.87 1.52
N ASN A 43 -19.25 8.68 2.58
CA ASN A 43 -17.99 9.41 2.70
C ASN A 43 -17.17 9.24 1.43
N ARG A 44 -16.52 10.33 0.98
CA ARG A 44 -15.77 10.37 -0.28
C ARG A 44 -14.67 9.30 -0.36
N GLU A 45 -13.96 9.07 0.73
CA GLU A 45 -12.86 8.11 0.77
C GLU A 45 -13.37 6.66 0.75
N LEU A 46 -14.48 6.38 1.43
CA LEU A 46 -15.13 5.09 1.37
C LEU A 46 -15.76 4.82 -0.01
N SER A 47 -16.33 5.84 -0.65
CA SER A 47 -16.83 5.76 -2.02
C SER A 47 -15.71 5.42 -3.01
N TRP A 48 -14.52 6.01 -2.83
CA TRP A 48 -13.34 5.69 -3.64
C TRP A 48 -12.88 4.24 -3.45
N LEU A 49 -12.90 3.73 -2.22
CA LEU A 49 -12.58 2.31 -1.95
C LEU A 49 -13.58 1.37 -2.64
N GLN A 50 -14.88 1.74 -2.69
CA GLN A 50 -15.87 0.96 -3.44
C GLN A 50 -15.61 0.98 -4.96
N PHE A 51 -15.12 2.11 -5.49
CA PHE A 51 -14.65 2.15 -6.88
C PHE A 51 -13.47 1.19 -7.09
N ASN A 52 -12.45 1.22 -6.23
CA ASN A 52 -11.29 0.33 -6.37
C ASN A 52 -11.68 -1.15 -6.18
N ARG A 53 -12.69 -1.44 -5.36
CA ARG A 53 -13.26 -2.80 -5.24
C ARG A 53 -13.86 -3.29 -6.57
N ARG A 54 -14.47 -2.40 -7.38
CA ARG A 54 -14.94 -2.77 -8.72
C ARG A 54 -13.79 -3.12 -9.65
N VAL A 55 -12.66 -2.38 -9.57
CA VAL A 55 -11.43 -2.73 -10.29
C VAL A 55 -10.94 -4.12 -9.88
N LEU A 56 -10.99 -4.43 -8.59
CA LEU A 56 -10.64 -5.77 -8.08
C LEU A 56 -11.59 -6.84 -8.62
N ALA A 57 -12.87 -6.53 -8.75
CA ALA A 57 -13.89 -7.48 -9.25
C ALA A 57 -13.66 -7.91 -10.70
N GLU A 58 -13.02 -7.07 -11.54
CA GLU A 58 -12.64 -7.44 -12.92
C GLU A 58 -11.67 -8.63 -12.95
N ALA A 59 -10.84 -8.78 -11.91
CA ALA A 59 -9.97 -9.95 -11.79
C ALA A 59 -10.75 -11.26 -11.52
N ALA A 60 -12.02 -11.19 -11.15
CA ALA A 60 -12.89 -12.36 -10.95
C ALA A 60 -13.49 -12.89 -12.24
N ASP A 61 -13.54 -12.09 -13.31
CA ASP A 61 -14.11 -12.49 -14.59
C ASP A 61 -13.26 -13.59 -15.25
N GLU A 62 -13.80 -14.81 -15.27
CA GLU A 62 -13.12 -15.98 -15.83
C GLU A 62 -13.12 -16.00 -17.37
N THR A 63 -13.86 -15.10 -18.04
CA THR A 63 -13.80 -14.93 -19.49
C THR A 63 -12.53 -14.21 -19.94
N LEU A 64 -11.89 -13.46 -19.03
CA LEU A 64 -10.64 -12.77 -19.29
C LEU A 64 -9.43 -13.72 -19.19
N PRO A 65 -8.41 -13.54 -20.05
CA PRO A 65 -7.16 -14.28 -19.95
C PRO A 65 -6.49 -14.08 -18.58
N GLY A 66 -5.80 -15.12 -18.07
CA GLY A 66 -5.15 -15.08 -16.75
C GLY A 66 -4.22 -13.87 -16.53
N TYR A 67 -3.48 -13.45 -17.55
CA TYR A 67 -2.62 -12.27 -17.48
C TYR A 67 -3.40 -10.95 -17.37
N GLU A 68 -4.55 -10.82 -18.03
CA GLU A 68 -5.39 -9.63 -17.89
C GLU A 68 -5.99 -9.56 -16.48
N ARG A 69 -6.41 -10.68 -15.95
CA ARG A 69 -6.87 -10.78 -14.55
C ARG A 69 -5.76 -10.39 -13.56
N LEU A 70 -4.51 -10.85 -13.79
CA LEU A 70 -3.36 -10.46 -12.99
C LEU A 70 -3.08 -8.96 -13.06
N LYS A 71 -3.28 -8.35 -14.24
CA LYS A 71 -3.17 -6.89 -14.42
C LYS A 71 -4.17 -6.12 -13.54
N PHE A 72 -5.44 -6.56 -13.47
CA PHE A 72 -6.43 -5.91 -12.60
C PHE A 72 -6.05 -6.01 -11.13
N LEU A 73 -5.49 -7.14 -10.67
CA LEU A 73 -4.92 -7.23 -9.32
C LEU A 73 -3.79 -6.21 -9.09
N SER A 74 -2.91 -6.03 -10.08
CA SER A 74 -1.83 -5.05 -10.00
C SER A 74 -2.36 -3.60 -9.99
N ILE A 75 -3.36 -3.29 -10.81
CA ILE A 75 -4.01 -1.96 -10.85
C ILE A 75 -4.66 -1.67 -9.49
N TYR A 76 -5.39 -2.63 -8.93
CA TYR A 76 -5.98 -2.50 -7.60
C TYR A 76 -4.95 -2.12 -6.54
N CYS A 77 -3.80 -2.83 -6.51
CA CYS A 77 -2.72 -2.54 -5.57
C CYS A 77 -2.11 -1.16 -5.79
N SER A 78 -1.86 -0.78 -7.05
CA SER A 78 -1.28 0.53 -7.38
C SER A 78 -2.20 1.68 -7.00
N ASN A 79 -3.49 1.53 -7.25
CA ASN A 79 -4.52 2.48 -6.84
C ASN A 79 -4.57 2.63 -5.32
N LEU A 80 -4.49 1.51 -4.60
CA LEU A 80 -4.50 1.51 -3.14
C LEU A 80 -3.26 2.20 -2.56
N ASP A 81 -2.08 1.97 -3.17
CA ASP A 81 -0.85 2.68 -2.79
C ASP A 81 -1.02 4.21 -2.90
N GLU A 82 -1.52 4.68 -4.05
CA GLU A 82 -1.73 6.11 -4.28
C GLU A 82 -2.77 6.68 -3.31
N PHE A 83 -3.85 5.95 -3.07
CA PHE A 83 -4.87 6.33 -2.10
C PHE A 83 -4.27 6.51 -0.69
N TYR A 84 -3.44 5.58 -0.24
CA TYR A 84 -2.78 5.71 1.06
C TYR A 84 -1.78 6.86 1.09
N MET A 85 -0.99 7.05 0.02
CA MET A 85 -0.02 8.13 -0.06
C MET A 85 -0.66 9.51 -0.02
N VAL A 86 -1.75 9.70 -0.77
CA VAL A 86 -2.35 11.03 -0.98
C VAL A 86 -3.50 11.28 -0.01
N ARG A 87 -4.47 10.35 0.06
CA ARG A 87 -5.71 10.58 0.81
C ARG A 87 -5.55 10.26 2.30
N VAL A 88 -5.03 9.06 2.60
CA VAL A 88 -4.86 8.63 3.98
C VAL A 88 -3.78 9.45 4.68
N GLY A 89 -2.68 9.80 3.98
CA GLY A 89 -1.65 10.69 4.51
C GLY A 89 -2.24 12.02 4.99
N GLY A 90 -2.93 12.76 4.11
CA GLY A 90 -3.56 14.03 4.48
C GLY A 90 -4.68 13.89 5.54
N LEU A 91 -5.32 12.72 5.64
CA LEU A 91 -6.31 12.47 6.69
C LEU A 91 -5.65 12.19 8.05
N LEU A 92 -4.46 11.54 8.07
CA LEU A 92 -3.64 11.36 9.26
C LEU A 92 -3.18 12.71 9.83
N ASP A 93 -2.72 13.63 8.97
CA ASP A 93 -2.32 14.97 9.39
C ASP A 93 -3.52 15.73 9.99
N ARG A 94 -4.68 15.66 9.38
CA ARG A 94 -5.91 16.24 9.95
C ARG A 94 -6.30 15.60 11.28
N ALA A 95 -6.13 14.30 11.44
CA ALA A 95 -6.40 13.62 12.71
C ALA A 95 -5.48 14.06 13.85
N LEU A 96 -4.29 14.57 13.53
CA LEU A 96 -3.33 15.14 14.49
C LEU A 96 -3.59 16.61 14.78
N LEU A 97 -3.83 17.41 13.74
CA LEU A 97 -3.91 18.87 13.85
C LEU A 97 -5.33 19.37 14.17
N GLN A 98 -6.34 18.70 13.66
CA GLN A 98 -7.75 19.08 13.77
C GLN A 98 -8.63 17.85 14.09
N PRO A 99 -8.39 17.18 15.22
CA PRO A 99 -9.06 15.90 15.55
C PRO A 99 -10.58 16.02 15.73
N TRP A 100 -11.09 17.23 15.98
CA TRP A 100 -12.50 17.54 16.18
C TRP A 100 -13.23 17.96 14.89
N HIS A 101 -12.47 18.23 13.79
CA HIS A 101 -13.07 18.63 12.54
C HIS A 101 -13.89 17.48 11.95
N THR A 102 -15.15 17.77 11.60
CA THR A 102 -16.04 16.78 10.99
C THR A 102 -16.19 17.05 9.48
N GLU A 103 -16.25 15.99 8.71
CA GLU A 103 -16.56 16.06 7.29
C GLU A 103 -18.02 16.47 7.11
N THR A 104 -18.29 17.37 6.16
CA THR A 104 -19.57 18.09 6.03
C THR A 104 -20.76 17.22 5.59
N ILE A 105 -20.53 16.08 4.92
CA ILE A 105 -21.58 15.24 4.36
C ILE A 105 -22.00 14.14 5.31
N THR A 106 -21.01 13.44 5.90
CA THR A 106 -21.26 12.29 6.77
C THR A 106 -21.04 12.57 8.26
N GLY A 107 -20.47 13.74 8.60
CA GLY A 107 -20.17 14.14 9.96
C GLY A 107 -19.05 13.34 10.63
N LEU A 108 -18.33 12.52 9.89
CA LEU A 108 -17.25 11.70 10.45
C LEU A 108 -16.02 12.57 10.77
N THR A 109 -15.46 12.38 11.96
CA THR A 109 -14.15 12.92 12.32
C THR A 109 -13.04 12.25 11.51
N PRO A 110 -11.83 12.84 11.39
CA PRO A 110 -10.71 12.21 10.68
C PRO A 110 -10.36 10.83 11.23
N ARG A 111 -10.45 10.62 12.55
CA ARG A 111 -10.19 9.31 13.18
C ARG A 111 -11.24 8.26 12.83
N GLU A 112 -12.51 8.64 12.79
CA GLU A 112 -13.58 7.75 12.37
C GLU A 112 -13.47 7.37 10.91
N GLN A 113 -13.12 8.33 10.04
CA GLN A 113 -12.83 8.07 8.62
C GLN A 113 -11.66 7.09 8.47
N LEU A 114 -10.53 7.31 9.16
CA LEU A 114 -9.37 6.40 9.14
C LEU A 114 -9.77 4.99 9.58
N ARG A 115 -10.53 4.86 10.66
CA ARG A 115 -11.01 3.56 11.15
C ARG A 115 -11.85 2.86 10.09
N ALA A 116 -12.82 3.55 9.51
CA ALA A 116 -13.68 3.01 8.47
C ALA A 116 -12.88 2.60 7.21
N ILE A 117 -11.86 3.38 6.82
CA ILE A 117 -10.93 3.04 5.72
C ILE A 117 -10.17 1.75 6.05
N TYR A 118 -9.59 1.61 7.25
CA TYR A 118 -8.84 0.42 7.63
C TYR A 118 -9.74 -0.82 7.69
N ASP A 119 -10.96 -0.69 8.22
CA ASP A 119 -11.93 -1.79 8.26
C ASP A 119 -12.34 -2.23 6.84
N GLU A 120 -12.55 -1.28 5.91
CA GLU A 120 -12.89 -1.59 4.53
C GLU A 120 -11.72 -2.21 3.76
N THR A 121 -10.52 -1.65 3.89
CA THR A 121 -9.34 -2.22 3.24
C THR A 121 -8.99 -3.61 3.76
N ALA A 122 -9.19 -3.88 5.05
CA ALA A 122 -9.02 -5.23 5.61
C ALA A 122 -10.03 -6.24 5.05
N ARG A 123 -11.26 -5.81 4.73
CA ARG A 123 -12.24 -6.65 4.03
C ARG A 123 -11.81 -6.94 2.60
N GLN A 124 -11.43 -5.89 1.86
CA GLN A 124 -10.99 -6.02 0.47
C GLN A 124 -9.70 -6.84 0.33
N GLN A 125 -8.82 -6.82 1.34
CA GLN A 125 -7.62 -7.66 1.36
C GLN A 125 -7.97 -9.16 1.31
N LYS A 126 -9.00 -9.60 2.00
CA LYS A 126 -9.47 -10.99 1.94
C LYS A 126 -9.99 -11.36 0.54
N ASP A 127 -10.73 -10.46 -0.09
CA ASP A 127 -11.20 -10.63 -1.46
C ASP A 127 -10.01 -10.73 -2.43
N PHE A 128 -9.01 -9.85 -2.27
CA PHE A 128 -7.77 -9.86 -3.05
C PHE A 128 -7.01 -11.18 -2.92
N GLU A 129 -6.80 -11.68 -1.70
CA GLU A 129 -6.09 -12.94 -1.47
C GLU A 129 -6.80 -14.15 -2.09
N ALA A 130 -8.14 -14.15 -2.03
CA ALA A 130 -8.92 -15.20 -2.67
C ALA A 130 -8.80 -15.16 -4.20
N LEU A 131 -8.83 -13.97 -4.80
CA LEU A 131 -8.64 -13.76 -6.24
C LEU A 131 -7.21 -14.04 -6.68
N TRP A 132 -6.21 -13.63 -5.91
CA TRP A 132 -4.81 -13.96 -6.16
C TRP A 132 -4.62 -15.47 -6.32
N ARG A 133 -5.13 -16.28 -5.37
CA ARG A 133 -5.06 -17.75 -5.44
C ARG A 133 -5.75 -18.33 -6.69
N LYS A 134 -6.91 -17.78 -7.06
CA LYS A 134 -7.64 -18.22 -8.27
C LYS A 134 -6.88 -17.87 -9.55
N VAL A 135 -6.36 -16.65 -9.64
CA VAL A 135 -5.64 -16.17 -10.83
C VAL A 135 -4.31 -16.92 -10.99
N THR A 136 -3.55 -17.11 -9.92
CA THR A 136 -2.29 -17.86 -9.97
C THR A 136 -2.52 -19.33 -10.33
N ALA A 137 -3.59 -19.96 -9.82
CA ALA A 137 -3.97 -21.31 -10.22
C ALA A 137 -4.40 -21.40 -11.70
N ALA A 138 -5.05 -20.37 -12.24
CA ALA A 138 -5.38 -20.30 -13.66
C ALA A 138 -4.14 -20.14 -14.55
N LEU A 139 -3.15 -19.36 -14.12
CA LEU A 139 -1.86 -19.21 -14.81
C LEU A 139 -1.04 -20.51 -14.78
N ALA A 140 -1.05 -21.25 -13.68
CA ALA A 140 -0.37 -22.54 -13.57
C ALA A 140 -0.88 -23.56 -14.60
N LYS A 141 -2.20 -23.56 -14.91
CA LYS A 141 -2.78 -24.37 -16.00
C LYS A 141 -2.27 -23.97 -17.39
N GLN A 142 -1.70 -22.77 -17.52
CA GLN A 142 -1.09 -22.26 -18.75
C GLN A 142 0.45 -22.36 -18.72
N HIS A 143 1.00 -23.22 -17.87
CA HIS A 143 2.44 -23.43 -17.68
C HIS A 143 3.20 -22.18 -17.20
N VAL A 144 2.52 -21.29 -16.45
CA VAL A 144 3.12 -20.14 -15.76
C VAL A 144 2.82 -20.26 -14.28
N GLU A 145 3.84 -20.62 -13.51
CA GLU A 145 3.73 -20.85 -12.07
C GLU A 145 4.41 -19.72 -11.28
N ILE A 146 3.72 -19.15 -10.30
CA ILE A 146 4.31 -18.28 -9.30
C ILE A 146 4.63 -19.14 -8.10
N LEU A 147 5.93 -19.25 -7.77
CA LEU A 147 6.40 -20.15 -6.71
C LEU A 147 5.88 -19.73 -5.34
N ASP A 148 5.33 -20.71 -4.63
CA ASP A 148 4.89 -20.60 -3.24
C ASP A 148 6.00 -21.14 -2.35
N PHE A 149 6.66 -20.26 -1.59
CA PHE A 149 7.80 -20.60 -0.74
C PHE A 149 7.44 -21.48 0.47
N ASP A 150 6.15 -21.63 0.78
CA ASP A 150 5.68 -22.58 1.80
C ASP A 150 5.48 -24.00 1.25
N ARG A 151 5.61 -24.19 -0.08
CA ARG A 151 5.30 -25.45 -0.79
C ARG A 151 6.32 -25.81 -1.87
N LEU A 152 7.58 -25.46 -1.67
CA LEU A 152 8.65 -25.77 -2.61
C LEU A 152 8.91 -27.28 -2.65
N ASP A 153 9.15 -27.82 -3.84
CA ASP A 153 9.73 -29.14 -4.00
C ASP A 153 11.26 -29.09 -3.91
N GLU A 154 11.90 -30.27 -3.82
CA GLU A 154 13.36 -30.37 -3.66
C GLU A 154 14.12 -29.80 -4.88
N ALA A 155 13.59 -29.94 -6.08
CA ALA A 155 14.21 -29.42 -7.30
C ALA A 155 14.15 -27.89 -7.34
N ASP A 156 13.01 -27.31 -6.97
CA ASP A 156 12.85 -25.86 -6.86
C ASP A 156 13.76 -25.29 -5.76
N GLU A 157 13.84 -25.95 -4.60
CA GLU A 157 14.73 -25.54 -3.50
C GLU A 157 16.19 -25.44 -3.95
N VAL A 158 16.71 -26.45 -4.68
CA VAL A 158 18.08 -26.45 -5.22
C VAL A 158 18.29 -25.32 -6.21
N LEU A 159 17.35 -25.06 -7.11
CA LEU A 159 17.46 -23.98 -8.09
C LEU A 159 17.41 -22.63 -7.43
N LEU A 160 16.48 -22.42 -6.50
CA LEU A 160 16.33 -21.18 -5.74
C LEU A 160 17.55 -20.91 -4.86
N ARG A 161 18.13 -21.95 -4.25
CA ARG A 161 19.36 -21.82 -3.48
C ARG A 161 20.52 -21.32 -4.34
N ARG A 162 20.73 -21.89 -5.52
CA ARG A 162 21.76 -21.39 -6.47
C ARG A 162 21.51 -19.93 -6.86
N ARG A 163 20.24 -19.56 -7.09
CA ARG A 163 19.87 -18.17 -7.40
C ARG A 163 20.16 -17.25 -6.22
N PHE A 164 19.81 -17.65 -5.01
CA PHE A 164 20.09 -16.90 -3.80
C PHE A 164 21.59 -16.71 -3.56
N ASP A 165 22.40 -17.75 -3.74
CA ASP A 165 23.85 -17.67 -3.58
C ASP A 165 24.49 -16.67 -4.57
N ALA A 166 23.94 -16.55 -5.78
CA ALA A 166 24.36 -15.53 -6.75
C ALA A 166 23.94 -14.11 -6.34
N LEU A 167 22.82 -13.95 -5.61
CA LEU A 167 22.36 -12.65 -5.11
C LEU A 167 23.03 -12.24 -3.80
N ARG A 168 23.49 -13.18 -3.01
CA ARG A 168 24.03 -12.96 -1.67
C ARG A 168 25.07 -11.84 -1.59
N PRO A 169 26.02 -11.69 -2.55
CA PRO A 169 26.99 -10.60 -2.53
C PRO A 169 26.36 -9.19 -2.72
N LEU A 170 25.15 -9.12 -3.28
CA LEU A 170 24.42 -7.87 -3.52
C LEU A 170 23.51 -7.48 -2.34
N LEU A 171 23.36 -8.38 -1.36
CA LEU A 171 22.55 -8.15 -0.18
C LEU A 171 23.37 -7.48 0.91
N SER A 172 22.77 -6.53 1.61
CA SER A 172 23.36 -5.81 2.74
C SER A 172 22.50 -6.04 3.99
N PRO A 173 22.59 -7.22 4.62
CA PRO A 173 21.86 -7.51 5.84
C PRO A 173 22.35 -6.61 6.97
N GLN A 174 21.42 -6.02 7.72
CA GLN A 174 21.69 -5.13 8.85
C GLN A 174 21.10 -5.73 10.12
N VAL A 175 21.83 -5.66 11.21
CA VAL A 175 21.32 -6.00 12.55
C VAL A 175 20.81 -4.71 13.17
N LEU A 176 19.59 -4.76 13.71
CA LEU A 176 18.94 -3.65 14.38
C LEU A 176 19.08 -3.83 15.90
N ASP A 177 19.68 -2.87 16.55
CA ASP A 177 19.86 -2.81 18.00
C ASP A 177 19.84 -1.34 18.49
N ALA A 178 20.23 -1.11 19.74
CA ALA A 178 20.24 0.24 20.30
C ALA A 178 21.27 1.18 19.64
N GLU A 179 22.35 0.62 19.12
CA GLU A 179 23.42 1.38 18.43
C GLU A 179 23.13 1.54 16.93
N HIS A 180 22.35 0.61 16.36
CA HIS A 180 21.98 0.55 14.96
C HIS A 180 20.44 0.56 14.82
N PRO A 181 19.80 1.74 14.93
CA PRO A 181 18.36 1.86 14.82
C PRO A 181 17.86 1.57 13.41
N LEU A 182 16.54 1.45 13.27
CA LEU A 182 15.91 1.21 11.96
C LEU A 182 16.31 2.31 10.98
N PRO A 183 16.93 1.97 9.83
CA PRO A 183 17.32 2.97 8.82
C PRO A 183 16.09 3.57 8.14
N PHE A 184 16.32 4.65 7.39
CA PHE A 184 15.27 5.22 6.56
C PHE A 184 14.83 4.20 5.50
N LEU A 185 13.56 3.78 5.56
CA LEU A 185 12.96 2.89 4.59
C LEU A 185 12.40 3.72 3.42
N ARG A 186 12.83 3.42 2.20
CA ARG A 186 12.34 4.11 0.99
C ARG A 186 10.86 3.79 0.75
N ASN A 187 10.14 4.80 0.26
CA ASN A 187 8.72 4.67 -0.07
C ASN A 187 8.48 3.54 -1.10
N ARG A 188 7.48 2.69 -0.84
CA ARG A 188 7.02 1.58 -1.70
C ARG A 188 8.06 0.47 -1.96
N GLU A 189 9.22 0.51 -1.31
CA GLU A 189 10.23 -0.54 -1.43
C GLU A 189 9.99 -1.67 -0.44
N GLN A 190 10.40 -2.88 -0.83
CA GLN A 190 10.28 -4.09 -0.03
C GLN A 190 11.57 -4.37 0.73
N TYR A 191 11.39 -4.81 1.97
CA TYR A 191 12.46 -5.22 2.87
C TYR A 191 12.09 -6.54 3.51
N VAL A 192 13.07 -7.36 3.82
CA VAL A 192 12.88 -8.54 4.66
C VAL A 192 13.28 -8.18 6.08
N LEU A 193 12.32 -8.20 6.99
CA LEU A 193 12.53 -8.03 8.42
C LEU A 193 12.70 -9.42 9.04
N VAL A 194 13.71 -9.55 9.91
CA VAL A 194 14.06 -10.80 10.59
C VAL A 194 13.98 -10.57 12.08
N ARG A 195 13.39 -11.52 12.82
CA ARG A 195 13.45 -11.57 14.28
C ARG A 195 14.36 -12.70 14.73
N PHE A 196 15.32 -12.38 15.60
CA PHE A 196 16.24 -13.39 16.15
C PHE A 196 15.65 -14.07 17.39
N ALA A 197 16.08 -15.30 17.63
CA ALA A 197 15.75 -16.05 18.83
C ALA A 197 16.59 -15.58 20.03
N GLY A 198 16.07 -15.78 21.26
CA GLY A 198 16.78 -15.52 22.52
C GLY A 198 16.24 -14.30 23.28
N LYS A 199 16.68 -14.16 24.55
CA LYS A 199 16.22 -13.07 25.46
C LYS A 199 16.62 -11.66 24.96
N HIS A 200 17.72 -11.54 24.23
CA HIS A 200 18.22 -10.31 23.63
C HIS A 200 18.16 -10.37 22.10
N GLY A 201 17.15 -11.10 21.56
CA GLY A 201 17.06 -11.50 20.17
C GLY A 201 17.33 -10.39 19.15
N GLY A 202 16.75 -9.21 19.33
CA GLY A 202 16.88 -8.13 18.37
C GLY A 202 16.19 -8.45 17.02
N ALA A 203 16.45 -7.60 16.04
CA ALA A 203 15.91 -7.74 14.70
C ALA A 203 17.03 -7.60 13.65
N GLY A 204 16.74 -8.01 12.43
CA GLY A 204 17.57 -7.78 11.26
C GLY A 204 16.73 -7.25 10.12
N LEU A 205 17.35 -6.52 9.22
CA LEU A 205 16.72 -5.94 8.03
C LEU A 205 17.57 -6.27 6.80
N VAL A 206 16.94 -6.77 5.75
CA VAL A 206 17.59 -7.01 4.45
C VAL A 206 16.89 -6.19 3.38
N PRO A 207 17.51 -5.13 2.84
CA PRO A 207 16.99 -4.40 1.71
C PRO A 207 16.96 -5.26 0.44
N THR A 208 15.85 -5.21 -0.31
CA THR A 208 15.74 -5.86 -1.63
C THR A 208 15.60 -4.83 -2.76
N THR A 209 15.85 -3.56 -2.46
CA THR A 209 15.51 -2.40 -3.31
C THR A 209 16.26 -2.38 -4.64
N GLN A 210 17.50 -2.88 -4.67
CA GLN A 210 18.36 -2.89 -5.87
C GLN A 210 18.24 -4.17 -6.70
N LEU A 211 17.41 -5.12 -6.25
CA LEU A 211 17.24 -6.39 -6.92
C LEU A 211 16.04 -6.36 -7.86
N PRO A 212 16.05 -7.17 -8.94
CA PRO A 212 14.84 -7.42 -9.72
C PRO A 212 13.71 -7.89 -8.81
N LYS A 213 12.48 -7.47 -9.06
CA LYS A 213 11.33 -7.85 -8.21
C LYS A 213 10.99 -9.35 -8.30
N PHE A 214 11.37 -10.00 -9.38
CA PHE A 214 11.20 -11.45 -9.58
C PHE A 214 12.25 -12.00 -10.55
N PHE A 215 12.45 -13.32 -10.53
CA PHE A 215 13.27 -14.09 -11.46
C PHE A 215 12.42 -15.07 -12.24
N LYS A 216 12.73 -15.23 -13.51
CA LYS A 216 12.15 -16.27 -14.37
C LYS A 216 13.06 -17.49 -14.34
N LEU A 217 12.49 -18.66 -14.12
CA LEU A 217 13.12 -19.97 -14.21
C LEU A 217 12.31 -20.78 -15.21
N THR A 218 12.95 -21.61 -16.02
CA THR A 218 12.26 -22.55 -16.91
C THR A 218 12.67 -23.95 -16.52
N VAL A 219 11.72 -24.75 -16.11
CA VAL A 219 11.93 -26.14 -15.70
C VAL A 219 10.92 -27.01 -16.46
N ASP A 220 11.39 -27.97 -17.25
CA ASP A 220 10.56 -28.93 -18.01
C ASP A 220 9.45 -28.24 -18.84
N GLY A 221 9.76 -27.09 -19.45
CA GLY A 221 8.81 -26.32 -20.27
C GLY A 221 7.84 -25.44 -19.47
N VAL A 222 7.87 -25.49 -18.14
CA VAL A 222 7.07 -24.63 -17.27
C VAL A 222 7.86 -23.38 -16.94
N GLN A 223 7.23 -22.21 -17.09
CA GLN A 223 7.80 -20.94 -16.63
C GLN A 223 7.48 -20.74 -15.15
N LYS A 224 8.49 -20.82 -14.30
CA LYS A 224 8.37 -20.55 -12.87
C LYS A 224 8.85 -19.12 -12.56
N LEU A 225 8.06 -18.39 -11.78
CA LEU A 225 8.35 -17.03 -11.33
C LEU A 225 8.64 -17.04 -9.84
N ALA A 226 9.88 -16.75 -9.48
CA ALA A 226 10.31 -16.59 -8.09
C ALA A 226 10.33 -15.11 -7.71
N LEU A 227 9.50 -14.71 -6.76
CA LEU A 227 9.50 -13.34 -6.22
C LEU A 227 10.74 -13.13 -5.35
N THR A 228 11.44 -12.01 -5.52
CA THR A 228 12.74 -11.77 -4.86
C THR A 228 12.62 -11.60 -3.35
N ALA A 229 11.64 -10.85 -2.85
CA ALA A 229 11.51 -10.66 -1.41
C ALA A 229 11.16 -11.98 -0.67
N PRO A 230 10.24 -12.84 -1.14
CA PRO A 230 10.05 -14.19 -0.63
C PRO A 230 11.31 -15.06 -0.70
N LEU A 231 12.07 -15.02 -1.81
CA LEU A 231 13.33 -15.73 -1.95
C LEU A 231 14.33 -15.32 -0.85
N VAL A 232 14.51 -14.03 -0.64
CA VAL A 232 15.40 -13.51 0.39
C VAL A 232 14.89 -13.86 1.79
N ALA A 233 13.57 -13.81 2.04
CA ALA A 233 12.99 -14.18 3.32
C ALA A 233 13.20 -15.67 3.66
N HIS A 234 13.04 -16.56 2.66
CA HIS A 234 13.23 -17.99 2.81
C HIS A 234 14.68 -18.34 3.20
N PHE A 235 15.65 -17.74 2.54
CA PHE A 235 17.07 -17.97 2.82
C PHE A 235 17.70 -16.97 3.82
N ALA A 236 16.93 -16.11 4.45
CA ALA A 236 17.42 -15.13 5.41
C ALA A 236 18.27 -15.73 6.54
N PRO A 237 18.01 -16.96 7.07
CA PRO A 237 18.87 -17.59 8.06
C PRO A 237 20.33 -17.68 7.65
N LEU A 238 20.65 -17.73 6.36
CA LEU A 238 22.00 -17.84 5.84
C LEU A 238 22.76 -16.51 5.80
N LEU A 239 22.07 -15.39 6.06
CA LEU A 239 22.64 -14.04 5.98
C LEU A 239 23.19 -13.53 7.32
N PHE A 240 22.77 -14.12 8.45
CA PHE A 240 23.05 -13.57 9.78
C PHE A 240 24.02 -14.39 10.62
N GLY A 241 24.80 -15.28 9.98
CA GLY A 241 25.84 -16.07 10.64
C GLY A 241 25.28 -16.94 11.77
N GLU A 242 25.83 -16.78 13.00
CA GLU A 242 25.44 -17.59 14.16
C GLU A 242 24.08 -17.15 14.79
N ARG A 243 23.51 -16.04 14.36
CA ARG A 243 22.22 -15.55 14.90
C ARG A 243 21.07 -16.43 14.40
N ARG A 244 20.44 -17.14 15.31
CA ARG A 244 19.28 -17.98 14.96
C ARG A 244 18.08 -17.13 14.62
N VAL A 245 17.64 -17.19 13.37
CA VAL A 245 16.40 -16.58 12.91
C VAL A 245 15.20 -17.35 13.47
N ARG A 246 14.27 -16.64 14.09
CA ARG A 246 13.02 -17.18 14.61
C ARG A 246 11.89 -17.07 13.59
N GLU A 247 11.78 -15.91 12.97
CA GLU A 247 10.75 -15.62 11.96
C GLU A 247 11.21 -14.53 11.02
N THR A 248 10.62 -14.48 9.84
CA THR A 248 10.82 -13.46 8.82
C THR A 248 9.49 -12.85 8.41
N ALA A 249 9.53 -11.59 8.00
CA ALA A 249 8.38 -10.90 7.41
C ALA A 249 8.83 -10.01 6.26
N ILE A 250 8.05 -9.95 5.20
CA ILE A 250 8.25 -8.98 4.13
C ILE A 250 7.49 -7.73 4.52
N VAL A 251 8.18 -6.61 4.61
CA VAL A 251 7.61 -5.32 4.98
C VAL A 251 7.78 -4.31 3.86
N ARG A 252 6.82 -3.42 3.76
CA ARG A 252 6.81 -2.32 2.81
C ARG A 252 6.18 -1.10 3.47
N VAL A 253 6.81 0.06 3.32
CA VAL A 253 6.32 1.31 3.88
C VAL A 253 5.69 2.14 2.77
N THR A 254 4.48 2.64 3.01
CA THR A 254 3.85 3.66 2.17
C THR A 254 3.87 4.98 2.95
N ARG A 255 4.54 5.99 2.42
CA ARG A 255 4.67 7.31 3.04
C ARG A 255 3.65 8.27 2.45
N SER A 256 3.24 9.28 3.23
CA SER A 256 2.46 10.40 2.69
C SER A 256 3.23 11.07 1.55
N ALA A 257 2.51 11.46 0.49
CA ALA A 257 3.07 12.24 -0.60
C ALA A 257 3.19 13.74 -0.22
N ASP A 258 2.41 14.17 0.77
CA ASP A 258 2.47 15.53 1.28
C ASP A 258 3.64 15.69 2.26
N ILE A 259 4.28 16.85 2.23
CA ILE A 259 5.26 17.25 3.24
C ILE A 259 4.50 17.31 4.57
N SER A 260 4.86 16.46 5.53
CA SER A 260 4.14 16.44 6.79
C SER A 260 4.38 17.74 7.56
N VAL A 261 3.35 18.21 8.22
CA VAL A 261 3.46 19.39 9.11
C VAL A 261 4.48 19.15 10.24
N ARG A 262 4.74 17.89 10.61
CA ARG A 262 5.84 17.53 11.50
C ARG A 262 7.21 17.89 10.94
N ASP A 263 7.43 17.60 9.64
CA ASP A 263 8.72 17.94 8.99
C ASP A 263 8.92 19.46 8.93
N ILE A 264 7.81 20.24 8.93
CA ILE A 264 7.84 21.70 9.01
C ILE A 264 8.03 22.19 10.45
N MET A 265 7.45 21.51 11.46
CA MET A 265 7.51 21.93 12.87
C MET A 265 8.82 21.51 13.57
N ASP A 266 9.40 20.37 13.19
CA ASP A 266 10.70 19.90 13.71
C ASP A 266 11.89 20.65 13.07
N GLY A 267 11.63 21.41 12.00
CA GLY A 267 12.62 22.20 11.27
C GLY A 267 12.19 23.64 11.06
N CYS A 268 12.13 24.44 12.12
CA CYS A 268 11.97 25.90 11.97
C CYS A 268 13.04 26.57 11.07
N ASP A 269 14.05 25.82 10.62
CA ASP A 269 15.08 26.22 9.65
C ASP A 269 15.30 25.17 8.54
N ALA A 270 14.38 24.22 8.36
CA ALA A 270 14.59 23.19 7.35
C ALA A 270 14.38 23.78 5.94
N ASP A 271 15.48 23.87 5.20
CA ASP A 271 15.46 24.12 3.77
C ASP A 271 14.50 23.10 3.10
N LEU A 272 13.41 23.59 2.52
CA LEU A 272 12.43 22.79 1.76
C LEU A 272 13.09 21.86 0.73
N ARG A 273 14.26 22.23 0.21
CA ARG A 273 15.10 21.42 -0.65
C ARG A 273 15.60 20.17 0.05
N ALA A 274 16.09 20.28 1.28
CA ALA A 274 16.57 19.13 2.06
C ALA A 274 15.43 18.17 2.44
N VAL A 275 14.22 18.68 2.61
CA VAL A 275 13.01 17.87 2.85
C VAL A 275 12.59 17.15 1.56
N MET A 276 12.64 17.82 0.40
CA MET A 276 12.31 17.23 -0.91
C MET A 276 13.33 16.16 -1.34
N GLU A 277 14.60 16.29 -0.98
CA GLU A 277 15.62 15.28 -1.27
C GLU A 277 15.48 14.00 -0.42
N ARG A 278 14.72 14.05 0.66
CA ARG A 278 14.43 12.90 1.54
C ARG A 278 13.14 12.14 1.18
N LEU A 279 12.31 12.70 0.31
CA LEU A 279 11.10 12.06 -0.22
C LEU A 279 11.42 11.22 -1.47
#